data_33562717fdc29c7886f149ea2fa4e298
#
_entry.id   33562717fdc29c7886f149ea2fa4e298
#
_cell.length_a   1.000
_cell.length_b   1.000
_cell.length_c   1.000
_cell.angle_alpha   90.00
_cell.angle_beta   90.00
_cell.angle_gamma   90.00
#
_symmetry.space_group_name_H-M   'P 1'
#
loop_
_entity.id
_entity.type
_entity.pdbx_description
1 polymer ?
#
loop_
_entity_poly.entity_id
_entity_poly.type
_entity_poly.pdbx_seq_one_letter_code
_entity_poly.pdbx_strand_id
1 'polypeptide(L)'
;MDTELVKLTYDQIVALHLQIESGDEIVFSEKRLKSNLEFLNQFKDLELYATHLVCTMICDDIFEKYNQQTALVALDFFLRQNGHELDLDNESERNQLSELMKKIKEADQLKKDDLEEIRLVLSSCVHTSTDE
;
A
#
# COMPACT_ATOMS: atom_id res chain seq x y z
N MET A 1 -19.89 -4.11 17.68
CA MET A 1 -18.97 -5.23 17.42
C MET A 1 -17.70 -4.71 16.75
N ASP A 2 -16.59 -4.88 17.42
CA ASP A 2 -15.33 -4.39 16.87
C ASP A 2 -14.84 -5.34 15.80
N THR A 3 -14.62 -4.80 14.64
CA THR A 3 -14.06 -5.57 13.54
C THR A 3 -12.55 -5.33 13.56
N GLU A 4 -11.80 -6.36 13.82
CA GLU A 4 -10.36 -6.22 13.78
C GLU A 4 -9.91 -6.02 12.35
N LEU A 5 -8.90 -5.18 12.21
CA LEU A 5 -8.30 -4.92 10.91
C LEU A 5 -7.62 -6.18 10.39
N VAL A 6 -7.94 -6.58 9.17
CA VAL A 6 -7.29 -7.72 8.51
C VAL A 6 -6.01 -7.20 7.86
N LYS A 7 -4.88 -7.59 8.42
CA LYS A 7 -3.58 -7.07 8.00
C LYS A 7 -2.95 -7.97 6.94
N LEU A 8 -2.03 -7.40 6.19
CA LEU A 8 -1.32 -8.14 5.15
C LEU A 8 -0.24 -9.04 5.77
N THR A 9 0.00 -10.17 5.10
CA THR A 9 1.06 -11.10 5.50
C THR A 9 2.21 -11.03 4.50
N TYR A 10 3.34 -11.56 4.93
CA TYR A 10 4.54 -11.68 4.08
C TYR A 10 4.20 -12.41 2.78
N ASP A 11 3.57 -13.57 2.91
CA ASP A 11 3.25 -14.39 1.74
C ASP A 11 2.31 -13.69 0.78
N GLN A 12 1.35 -12.91 1.31
CA GLN A 12 0.43 -12.17 0.46
C GLN A 12 1.14 -11.11 -0.38
N ILE A 13 2.06 -10.36 0.23
CA ILE A 13 2.77 -9.31 -0.48
C ILE A 13 3.66 -9.90 -1.56
N VAL A 14 4.36 -10.99 -1.25
CA VAL A 14 5.21 -11.67 -2.24
C VAL A 14 4.35 -12.18 -3.38
N ALA A 15 3.21 -12.79 -3.08
CA ALA A 15 2.32 -13.32 -4.12
C ALA A 15 1.79 -12.21 -5.03
N LEU A 16 1.45 -11.06 -4.45
CA LEU A 16 0.97 -9.91 -5.23
C LEU A 16 2.07 -9.38 -6.15
N HIS A 17 3.28 -9.29 -5.64
CA HIS A 17 4.41 -8.85 -6.46
C HIS A 17 4.68 -9.81 -7.61
N LEU A 18 4.53 -11.11 -7.38
CA LEU A 18 4.71 -12.12 -8.42
C LEU A 18 3.73 -11.97 -9.57
N GLN A 19 2.57 -11.39 -9.33
CA GLN A 19 1.60 -11.12 -10.38
C GLN A 19 2.03 -9.96 -11.27
N ILE A 20 2.90 -9.10 -10.77
CA ILE A 20 3.37 -7.92 -11.49
C ILE A 20 4.67 -8.23 -12.22
N GLU A 21 5.61 -8.85 -11.52
CA GLU A 21 6.92 -9.20 -12.07
C GLU A 21 6.99 -10.69 -12.34
N SER A 22 6.98 -11.06 -13.60
CA SER A 22 7.13 -12.46 -14.00
C SER A 22 8.59 -12.72 -14.33
N GLY A 23 9.16 -13.71 -13.68
CA GLY A 23 10.56 -14.06 -13.90
C GLY A 23 10.95 -15.21 -13.01
N ASP A 24 12.09 -15.81 -13.31
CA ASP A 24 12.56 -16.96 -12.55
C ASP A 24 13.11 -16.57 -11.20
N GLU A 25 13.61 -15.33 -11.08
CA GLU A 25 14.14 -14.84 -9.82
C GLU A 25 13.63 -13.45 -9.54
N ILE A 26 13.06 -13.30 -8.34
CA ILE A 26 12.66 -12.00 -7.84
C ILE A 26 13.65 -11.59 -6.77
N VAL A 27 14.26 -10.43 -6.96
CA VAL A 27 15.21 -9.90 -5.99
C VAL A 27 14.48 -8.96 -5.05
N PHE A 28 14.51 -9.27 -3.77
CA PHE A 28 13.92 -8.41 -2.76
C PHE A 28 14.58 -8.65 -1.42
N SER A 29 14.37 -7.69 -0.51
CA SER A 29 14.93 -7.78 0.83
C SER A 29 13.90 -8.38 1.78
N GLU A 30 14.08 -9.66 2.14
CA GLU A 30 13.21 -10.32 3.10
C GLU A 30 13.22 -9.59 4.44
N LYS A 31 14.40 -9.11 4.84
CA LYS A 31 14.57 -8.41 6.11
C LYS A 31 13.74 -7.12 6.13
N ARG A 32 13.80 -6.34 5.07
CA ARG A 32 13.03 -5.09 4.98
C ARG A 32 11.53 -5.36 4.98
N LEU A 33 11.11 -6.37 4.23
CA LEU A 33 9.69 -6.72 4.16
C LEU A 33 9.17 -7.14 5.54
N LYS A 34 9.91 -8.01 6.23
CA LYS A 34 9.51 -8.47 7.56
C LYS A 34 9.48 -7.31 8.56
N SER A 35 10.48 -6.44 8.52
CA SER A 35 10.53 -5.28 9.39
C SER A 35 9.36 -4.33 9.14
N ASN A 36 9.00 -4.12 7.87
CA ASN A 36 7.89 -3.25 7.53
C ASN A 36 6.56 -3.82 8.00
N LEU A 37 6.38 -5.13 7.86
CA LEU A 37 5.14 -5.76 8.32
C LEU A 37 5.02 -5.69 9.83
N GLU A 38 6.13 -5.87 10.53
CA GLU A 38 6.15 -5.73 11.99
C GLU A 38 5.80 -4.30 12.41
N PHE A 39 6.38 -3.32 11.73
CA PHE A 39 6.07 -1.91 11.96
C PHE A 39 4.59 -1.63 11.72
N LEU A 40 4.03 -2.16 10.63
CA LEU A 40 2.63 -1.93 10.27
C LEU A 40 1.65 -2.56 11.26
N ASN A 41 2.08 -3.60 11.97
CA ASN A 41 1.18 -4.29 12.90
C ASN A 41 0.73 -3.41 14.06
N GLN A 42 1.42 -2.32 14.35
CA GLN A 42 1.02 -1.41 15.43
C GLN A 42 -0.23 -0.60 15.08
N PHE A 43 -0.55 -0.47 13.82
CA PHE A 43 -1.67 0.36 13.39
C PHE A 43 -2.96 -0.45 13.39
N LYS A 44 -3.98 0.09 14.05
CA LYS A 44 -5.30 -0.55 14.15
C LYS A 44 -6.34 0.19 13.33
N ASP A 45 -5.98 1.38 12.85
CA ASP A 45 -6.86 2.22 12.03
C ASP A 45 -6.59 1.94 10.55
N LEU A 46 -7.67 1.78 9.80
CA LEU A 46 -7.58 1.48 8.37
C LEU A 46 -6.75 2.51 7.60
N GLU A 47 -7.04 3.79 7.84
CA GLU A 47 -6.36 4.87 7.10
C GLU A 47 -4.89 4.96 7.45
N LEU A 48 -4.54 4.79 8.73
CA LEU A 48 -3.15 4.83 9.14
C LEU A 48 -2.37 3.64 8.60
N TYR A 49 -2.96 2.45 8.65
CA TYR A 49 -2.31 1.27 8.09
C TYR A 49 -2.06 1.46 6.60
N ALA A 50 -3.08 1.91 5.87
CA ALA A 50 -2.98 2.12 4.43
C ALA A 50 -1.90 3.15 4.09
N THR A 51 -1.85 4.26 4.83
CA THR A 51 -0.88 5.32 4.60
C THR A 51 0.55 4.81 4.79
N HIS A 52 0.80 4.14 5.90
CA HIS A 52 2.14 3.64 6.18
C HIS A 52 2.52 2.46 5.30
N LEU A 53 1.54 1.65 4.88
CA LEU A 53 1.80 0.56 3.94
C LEU A 53 2.38 1.10 2.63
N VAL A 54 1.72 2.09 2.05
CA VAL A 54 2.18 2.69 0.80
C VAL A 54 3.54 3.35 0.97
N CYS A 55 3.69 4.13 2.05
CA CYS A 55 4.94 4.86 2.28
C CYS A 55 6.14 3.93 2.48
N THR A 56 5.98 2.89 3.31
CA THR A 56 7.11 2.00 3.58
C THR A 56 7.48 1.18 2.36
N MET A 57 6.50 0.72 1.60
CA MET A 57 6.79 -0.08 0.41
C MET A 57 7.53 0.71 -0.65
N ILE A 58 7.19 1.99 -0.79
CA ILE A 58 7.84 2.83 -1.79
C ILE A 58 9.20 3.34 -1.31
N CYS A 59 9.28 3.80 -0.06
CA CYS A 59 10.49 4.42 0.46
C CYS A 59 11.60 3.42 0.75
N ASP A 60 11.25 2.21 1.14
CA ASP A 60 12.25 1.22 1.57
C ASP A 60 12.78 0.35 0.44
N ASP A 61 12.25 0.51 -0.77
CA ASP A 61 12.71 -0.26 -1.94
C ASP A 61 12.84 -1.74 -1.61
N ILE A 62 11.75 -2.34 -1.13
CA ILE A 62 11.74 -3.75 -0.73
C ILE A 62 12.12 -4.65 -1.89
N PHE A 63 11.51 -4.41 -3.05
CA PHE A 63 11.79 -5.16 -4.27
C PHE A 63 12.73 -4.36 -5.16
N GLU A 64 13.47 -5.07 -5.99
CA GLU A 64 14.36 -4.41 -6.94
C GLU A 64 13.60 -3.58 -7.95
N LYS A 65 12.41 -4.07 -8.35
CA LYS A 65 11.58 -3.42 -9.36
C LYS A 65 10.12 -3.38 -8.93
N TYR A 66 9.38 -2.44 -9.48
CA TYR A 66 7.92 -2.38 -9.39
C TYR A 66 7.39 -2.14 -7.97
N ASN A 67 8.13 -1.39 -7.15
CA ASN A 67 7.67 -1.09 -5.80
C ASN A 67 6.39 -0.27 -5.76
N GLN A 68 6.26 0.70 -6.67
CA GLN A 68 5.04 1.53 -6.71
C GLN A 68 3.83 0.71 -7.13
N GLN A 69 3.98 -0.12 -8.16
CA GLN A 69 2.90 -0.98 -8.64
C GLN A 69 2.51 -2.00 -7.57
N THR A 70 3.49 -2.57 -6.90
CA THR A 70 3.23 -3.53 -5.83
C THR A 70 2.52 -2.86 -4.66
N ALA A 71 2.94 -1.63 -4.31
CA ALA A 71 2.29 -0.87 -3.26
C ALA A 71 0.81 -0.62 -3.58
N LEU A 72 0.51 -0.26 -4.82
CA LEU A 72 -0.86 -0.01 -5.23
C LEU A 72 -1.72 -1.27 -5.16
N VAL A 73 -1.21 -2.38 -5.67
CA VAL A 73 -1.94 -3.65 -5.63
C VAL A 73 -2.11 -4.14 -4.20
N ALA A 74 -1.07 -3.99 -3.37
CA ALA A 74 -1.15 -4.37 -1.96
C ALA A 74 -2.17 -3.52 -1.21
N LEU A 75 -2.21 -2.22 -1.52
CA LEU A 75 -3.19 -1.32 -0.92
C LEU A 75 -4.60 -1.76 -1.28
N ASP A 76 -4.88 -2.01 -2.55
CA ASP A 76 -6.20 -2.44 -2.98
C ASP A 76 -6.59 -3.77 -2.35
N PHE A 77 -5.66 -4.72 -2.30
CA PHE A 77 -5.91 -6.02 -1.68
C PHE A 77 -6.24 -5.86 -0.20
N PHE A 78 -5.46 -5.05 0.51
CA PHE A 78 -5.70 -4.77 1.92
C PHE A 78 -7.08 -4.16 2.14
N LEU A 79 -7.43 -3.18 1.31
CA LEU A 79 -8.72 -2.51 1.44
C LEU A 79 -9.88 -3.48 1.21
N ARG A 80 -9.76 -4.34 0.20
CA ARG A 80 -10.81 -5.32 -0.11
C ARG A 80 -11.01 -6.31 1.03
N GLN A 81 -9.93 -6.71 1.70
CA GLN A 81 -10.04 -7.60 2.85
C GLN A 81 -10.80 -6.94 4.01
N ASN A 82 -10.86 -5.62 4.01
CA ASN A 82 -11.48 -4.85 5.09
C ASN A 82 -12.76 -4.16 4.65
N GLY A 83 -13.37 -4.61 3.54
CA GLY A 83 -14.66 -4.11 3.10
C GLY A 83 -14.61 -2.81 2.32
N HIS A 84 -13.47 -2.46 1.79
CA HIS A 84 -13.27 -1.26 1.00
C HIS A 84 -12.56 -1.58 -0.30
N GLU A 85 -12.47 -0.61 -1.19
CA GLU A 85 -11.79 -0.81 -2.45
C GLU A 85 -11.36 0.52 -3.07
N LEU A 86 -10.43 0.43 -4.02
CA LEU A 86 -10.06 1.55 -4.87
C LEU A 86 -10.81 1.39 -6.19
N ASP A 87 -11.17 2.53 -6.81
CA ASP A 87 -11.76 2.48 -8.14
C ASP A 87 -10.63 2.74 -9.16
N LEU A 88 -9.93 1.68 -9.52
CA LEU A 88 -8.79 1.79 -10.43
C LEU A 88 -9.22 1.98 -11.89
N ASP A 89 -10.52 1.81 -12.17
CA ASP A 89 -11.06 2.11 -13.49
C ASP A 89 -11.34 3.60 -13.67
N ASN A 90 -11.42 4.35 -12.57
CA ASN A 90 -11.63 5.79 -12.62
C ASN A 90 -10.29 6.45 -12.92
N GLU A 91 -10.19 7.07 -14.10
CA GLU A 91 -8.94 7.68 -14.56
C GLU A 91 -8.45 8.78 -13.63
N SER A 92 -9.36 9.59 -13.11
CA SER A 92 -9.01 10.69 -12.21
C SER A 92 -8.38 10.18 -10.92
N GLU A 93 -9.00 9.18 -10.30
CA GLU A 93 -8.46 8.60 -9.07
C GLU A 93 -7.15 7.87 -9.31
N ARG A 94 -7.07 7.14 -10.42
CA ARG A 94 -5.84 6.44 -10.77
C ARG A 94 -4.69 7.43 -10.95
N ASN A 95 -4.96 8.57 -11.58
CA ASN A 95 -3.95 9.61 -11.77
C ASN A 95 -3.55 10.24 -10.43
N GLN A 96 -4.51 10.47 -9.53
CA GLN A 96 -4.20 11.00 -8.21
C GLN A 96 -3.29 10.07 -7.42
N LEU A 97 -3.57 8.78 -7.47
CA LEU A 97 -2.75 7.78 -6.78
C LEU A 97 -1.35 7.70 -7.38
N SER A 98 -1.27 7.74 -8.70
CA SER A 98 0.02 7.71 -9.39
C SER A 98 0.88 8.91 -9.02
N GLU A 99 0.30 10.10 -9.01
CA GLU A 99 1.01 11.32 -8.62
C GLU A 99 1.44 11.27 -7.16
N LEU A 100 0.57 10.75 -6.29
CA LEU A 100 0.87 10.61 -4.88
C LEU A 100 2.08 9.69 -4.68
N MET A 101 2.10 8.56 -5.34
CA MET A 101 3.19 7.60 -5.20
C MET A 101 4.50 8.16 -5.73
N LYS A 102 4.43 8.96 -6.78
CA LYS A 102 5.60 9.62 -7.33
C LYS A 102 6.16 10.63 -6.32
N LYS A 103 5.29 11.41 -5.67
CA LYS A 103 5.71 12.35 -4.63
C LYS A 103 6.39 11.63 -3.46
N ILE A 104 5.84 10.49 -3.05
CA ILE A 104 6.43 9.70 -1.98
C ILE A 104 7.83 9.23 -2.38
N LYS A 105 7.96 8.74 -3.60
CA LYS A 105 9.24 8.23 -4.10
C LYS A 105 10.31 9.32 -4.16
N GLU A 106 9.92 10.52 -4.55
CA GLU A 106 10.85 11.63 -4.74
C GLU A 106 11.19 12.35 -3.43
N ALA A 107 10.44 12.10 -2.37
CA ALA A 107 10.66 12.78 -1.08
C ALA A 107 11.91 12.23 -0.40
N ASP A 108 12.79 13.15 0.05
CA ASP A 108 13.96 12.74 0.83
C ASP A 108 13.57 12.22 2.19
N GLN A 109 12.57 12.85 2.79
CA GLN A 109 12.09 12.48 4.11
C GLN A 109 10.63 12.87 4.24
N LEU A 110 9.81 11.93 4.69
CA LEU A 110 8.39 12.20 4.93
C LEU A 110 8.19 12.74 6.34
N LYS A 111 7.65 13.93 6.42
CA LYS A 111 7.36 14.59 7.69
C LYS A 111 5.90 14.35 8.07
N LYS A 112 5.55 14.76 9.29
CA LYS A 112 4.20 14.58 9.80
C LYS A 112 3.14 15.20 8.87
N ASP A 113 3.42 16.40 8.35
CA ASP A 113 2.49 17.08 7.45
C ASP A 113 2.35 16.33 6.12
N ASP A 114 3.45 15.74 5.64
CA ASP A 114 3.44 14.94 4.43
C ASP A 114 2.57 13.71 4.61
N LEU A 115 2.71 13.05 5.75
CA LEU A 115 1.92 11.85 6.04
C LEU A 115 0.44 12.17 6.13
N GLU A 116 0.10 13.32 6.71
CA GLU A 116 -1.30 13.75 6.81
C GLU A 116 -1.88 14.01 5.42
N GLU A 117 -1.12 14.67 4.55
CA GLU A 117 -1.55 14.92 3.17
C GLU A 117 -1.77 13.61 2.43
N ILE A 118 -0.83 12.66 2.59
CA ILE A 118 -0.94 11.34 1.95
C ILE A 118 -2.20 10.63 2.45
N ARG A 119 -2.44 10.66 3.76
CA ARG A 119 -3.62 10.04 4.35
C ARG A 119 -4.90 10.62 3.76
N LEU A 120 -4.96 11.94 3.62
CA LEU A 120 -6.16 12.60 3.08
C LEU A 120 -6.40 12.22 1.62
N VAL A 121 -5.35 12.16 0.81
CA VAL A 121 -5.50 11.76 -0.60
C VAL A 121 -5.97 10.32 -0.69
N LEU A 122 -5.35 9.42 0.09
CA LEU A 122 -5.77 8.02 0.08
C LEU A 122 -7.23 7.86 0.52
N SER A 123 -7.62 8.58 1.57
CA SER A 123 -9.00 8.52 2.06
C SER A 123 -10.00 8.95 1.01
N SER A 124 -9.65 9.94 0.19
CA SER A 124 -10.54 10.40 -0.86
C SER A 124 -10.71 9.39 -1.99
N CYS A 125 -9.78 8.43 -2.10
CA CYS A 125 -9.82 7.41 -3.14
C CYS A 125 -10.39 6.08 -2.65
N VAL A 126 -10.63 5.95 -1.35
CA VAL A 126 -11.15 4.71 -0.77
C VAL A 126 -12.67 4.71 -0.82
N HIS A 127 -13.23 3.64 -1.36
CA HIS A 127 -14.68 3.47 -1.45
C HIS A 127 -15.10 2.26 -0.65
N THR A 128 -16.31 2.32 -0.11
CA THR A 128 -16.87 1.16 0.58
C THR A 128 -17.26 0.13 -0.47
N SER A 129 -16.86 -1.12 -0.23
CA SER A 129 -17.23 -2.20 -1.14
C SER A 129 -18.73 -2.43 -1.10
N THR A 130 -19.36 -2.47 -2.28
CA THR A 130 -20.79 -2.68 -2.40
C THR A 130 -21.16 -4.08 -2.83
N ASP A 131 -20.23 -5.00 -2.72
CA ASP A 131 -20.48 -6.40 -3.07
C ASP A 131 -21.55 -7.00 -2.17
N GLU A 132 -22.57 -7.43 -2.80
CA GLU A 132 -23.68 -8.07 -2.13
C GLU A 132 -23.50 -9.57 -2.08
#